data_33b0d8cc0cdb8f0fb8976eb7dcbf537d
#
_entry.id   33b0d8cc0cdb8f0fb8976eb7dcbf537d
#
_cell.length_a   1.000
_cell.length_b   1.000
_cell.length_c   1.000
_cell.angle_alpha   90.00
_cell.angle_beta   90.00
_cell.angle_gamma   90.00
#
_symmetry.space_group_name_H-M   'P 1'
#
loop_
_entity.id
_entity.type
_entity.pdbx_description
1 polymer ?
#
loop_
_entity_poly.entity_id
_entity_poly.type
_entity_poly.pdbx_seq_one_letter_code
_entity_poly.pdbx_strand_id
1 'polypeptide(L)'
;MVSVFASAKALPVLAASALAAASYPPIPADLTTPVQQRIAVNGPNSVSIGWNTYQQLSQPCVAYGTSATSLTQQACSQSSVTYQTSRTWSNAVTLSNLSPATTYYYKIVSTNSSVDHFLSPRLAGDKTPFSINAIIDLGVVGPDGYTIQNDQTKRDTIPTIDPSLNHTTIQRLAETVNDYEFVIHPGDLAYADDWIETPKNIFDGTNAYQAILEQFYAQLAPISSRKAYMASPGNHEAACQEIPHTTGLCDAGQRNFSDFVNRFGRTMPTVFTSTSANNTAKVNANKAQQLANPPFWFSFEYGMAHVVMIDTETDFADAPDGPDGSEGLNGGPFGAPDQQLQFFEADLASVDRAVTPWLIVAGHRPWYTTGGTGCAPCQAAFEGLFYKYGVDLGVFGHVHNSQRFFPVYNGTADAAGMTDPKAPMYIVAGGAGNIEGLSDVGSKPSYTAFAYANDFSYATIRFLDEQNLQVDFYQSSTGNLLDSSKLFKSHDQQFLVQ
;
A
#
# COMPACT_ATOMS: atom_id res chain seq x y z
N MET A 1 36.43 6.30 74.82
CA MET A 1 36.22 5.17 73.87
C MET A 1 34.95 5.42 73.15
N VAL A 2 35.05 5.88 71.92
CA VAL A 2 33.93 6.11 71.00
C VAL A 2 34.08 5.09 69.83
N SER A 3 33.09 4.21 69.81
CA SER A 3 33.01 3.17 68.78
C SER A 3 32.32 3.76 67.47
N VAL A 4 33.05 3.75 66.40
CA VAL A 4 32.54 4.17 65.12
C VAL A 4 32.03 2.92 64.39
N PHE A 5 30.71 2.79 64.22
CA PHE A 5 30.12 1.79 63.31
C PHE A 5 30.18 2.31 61.86
N ALA A 6 30.95 1.67 61.02
CA ALA A 6 30.92 1.88 59.59
C ALA A 6 29.75 1.11 59.00
N SER A 7 28.77 1.85 58.50
CA SER A 7 27.65 1.29 57.70
C SER A 7 28.11 1.11 56.24
N ALA A 8 28.28 -0.12 55.82
CA ALA A 8 28.49 -0.45 54.42
C ALA A 8 27.15 -0.33 53.64
N LYS A 9 27.03 0.68 52.80
CA LYS A 9 25.93 0.78 51.83
C LYS A 9 26.20 -0.22 50.70
N ALA A 10 25.38 -1.26 50.66
CA ALA A 10 25.33 -2.14 49.48
C ALA A 10 24.79 -1.34 48.30
N LEU A 11 25.56 -1.19 47.26
CA LEU A 11 25.07 -0.74 45.94
C LEU A 11 24.13 -1.83 45.37
N PRO A 12 22.94 -1.46 44.91
CA PRO A 12 22.13 -2.40 44.12
C PRO A 12 22.87 -2.73 42.84
N VAL A 13 23.19 -3.98 42.64
CA VAL A 13 23.58 -4.52 41.30
C VAL A 13 22.32 -4.44 40.47
N LEU A 14 22.25 -3.45 39.60
CA LEU A 14 21.30 -3.44 38.50
C LEU A 14 21.64 -4.65 37.63
N ALA A 15 20.84 -5.69 37.71
CA ALA A 15 20.82 -6.75 36.69
C ALA A 15 20.35 -6.08 35.40
N ALA A 16 21.31 -5.80 34.50
CA ALA A 16 20.99 -5.48 33.13
C ALA A 16 20.34 -6.73 32.56
N SER A 17 19.01 -6.73 32.44
CA SER A 17 18.31 -7.66 31.57
C SER A 17 18.89 -7.41 30.19
N ALA A 18 19.54 -8.43 29.59
CA ALA A 18 19.94 -8.37 28.21
C ALA A 18 18.66 -8.14 27.39
N LEU A 19 18.51 -6.94 26.85
CA LEU A 19 17.45 -6.64 25.90
C LEU A 19 17.69 -7.55 24.70
N ALA A 20 16.65 -8.25 24.26
CA ALA A 20 16.77 -9.12 23.09
C ALA A 20 17.12 -8.29 21.87
N ALA A 21 18.12 -8.76 21.10
CA ALA A 21 18.48 -8.17 19.81
C ALA A 21 17.31 -8.21 18.83
N ALA A 22 17.37 -7.36 17.81
CA ALA A 22 16.40 -7.35 16.72
C ALA A 22 16.23 -8.74 16.11
N SER A 23 15.00 -9.20 15.93
CA SER A 23 14.69 -10.54 15.45
C SER A 23 14.50 -10.51 13.95
N TYR A 24 15.44 -11.02 13.22
CA TYR A 24 15.33 -11.17 11.78
C TYR A 24 14.68 -12.49 11.39
N PRO A 25 13.96 -12.54 10.25
CA PRO A 25 13.66 -13.81 9.63
C PRO A 25 14.94 -14.65 9.41
N PRO A 26 14.89 -15.98 9.55
CA PRO A 26 16.07 -16.81 9.41
C PRO A 26 16.61 -16.74 7.98
N ILE A 27 17.94 -16.59 7.85
CA ILE A 27 18.60 -16.61 6.56
C ILE A 27 18.62 -18.06 6.06
N PRO A 28 18.11 -18.34 4.85
CA PRO A 28 18.17 -19.68 4.26
C PRO A 28 19.60 -20.15 4.05
N ALA A 29 19.85 -21.46 4.15
CA ALA A 29 21.16 -22.04 3.91
C ALA A 29 21.66 -21.80 2.47
N ASP A 30 20.76 -21.82 1.49
CA ASP A 30 21.02 -21.35 0.13
C ASP A 30 20.58 -19.89 0.03
N LEU A 31 21.54 -18.99 -0.09
CA LEU A 31 21.33 -17.55 -0.13
C LEU A 31 20.53 -17.06 -1.36
N THR A 32 20.38 -17.94 -2.37
CA THR A 32 19.54 -17.68 -3.55
C THR A 32 18.09 -18.09 -3.36
N THR A 33 17.73 -18.68 -2.22
CA THR A 33 16.34 -19.04 -1.89
C THR A 33 15.46 -17.80 -1.95
N PRO A 34 14.38 -17.82 -2.75
CA PRO A 34 13.48 -16.68 -2.85
C PRO A 34 12.67 -16.52 -1.57
N VAL A 35 12.63 -15.29 -1.07
CA VAL A 35 11.83 -14.86 0.07
C VAL A 35 11.02 -13.62 -0.30
N GLN A 36 9.99 -13.26 0.47
CA GLN A 36 9.26 -12.01 0.33
C GLN A 36 8.69 -11.82 -1.09
N GLN A 37 8.08 -12.87 -1.63
CA GLN A 37 7.52 -12.87 -2.99
C GLN A 37 6.34 -11.93 -3.10
N ARG A 38 6.27 -11.21 -4.22
CA ARG A 38 5.19 -10.29 -4.55
C ARG A 38 4.96 -10.23 -6.05
N ILE A 39 3.73 -10.04 -6.46
CA ILE A 39 3.37 -9.84 -7.85
C ILE A 39 2.65 -8.51 -8.02
N ALA A 40 2.70 -7.93 -9.19
CA ALA A 40 1.99 -6.70 -9.53
C ALA A 40 1.47 -6.76 -10.96
N VAL A 41 0.33 -6.10 -11.23
CA VAL A 41 -0.11 -5.83 -12.59
C VAL A 41 0.92 -4.91 -13.25
N ASN A 42 1.39 -5.25 -14.45
CA ASN A 42 2.35 -4.43 -15.19
C ASN A 42 1.94 -4.29 -16.67
N GLY A 43 0.79 -3.65 -16.87
CA GLY A 43 0.18 -3.47 -18.19
C GLY A 43 -0.95 -4.46 -18.47
N PRO A 44 -1.62 -4.35 -19.63
CA PRO A 44 -2.88 -5.03 -19.93
C PRO A 44 -2.81 -6.56 -19.92
N ASN A 45 -1.66 -7.12 -20.22
CA ASN A 45 -1.45 -8.57 -20.31
C ASN A 45 -0.08 -8.98 -19.76
N SER A 46 0.36 -8.28 -18.73
CA SER A 46 1.65 -8.50 -18.10
C SER A 46 1.54 -8.48 -16.58
N VAL A 47 2.38 -9.29 -15.93
CA VAL A 47 2.54 -9.36 -14.49
C VAL A 47 4.03 -9.31 -14.16
N SER A 48 4.41 -8.45 -13.23
CA SER A 48 5.75 -8.45 -12.65
C SER A 48 5.77 -9.34 -11.42
N ILE A 49 6.81 -10.17 -11.31
CA ILE A 49 7.09 -11.00 -10.13
C ILE A 49 8.34 -10.44 -9.47
N GLY A 50 8.21 -10.00 -8.21
CA GLY A 50 9.27 -9.55 -7.35
C GLY A 50 9.55 -10.55 -6.23
N TRP A 51 10.79 -10.65 -5.80
CA TRP A 51 11.21 -11.42 -4.62
C TRP A 51 12.55 -10.92 -4.10
N ASN A 52 12.89 -11.27 -2.89
CA ASN A 52 14.19 -10.96 -2.35
C ASN A 52 15.04 -12.24 -2.19
N THR A 53 16.37 -12.05 -2.20
CA THR A 53 17.38 -13.09 -1.93
C THR A 53 18.48 -12.51 -1.05
N TYR A 54 19.19 -13.34 -0.31
CA TYR A 54 20.33 -12.88 0.52
C TYR A 54 21.66 -12.80 -0.25
N GLN A 55 21.61 -13.05 -1.55
CA GLN A 55 22.71 -12.92 -2.47
C GLN A 55 22.23 -12.30 -3.77
N GLN A 56 23.06 -11.47 -4.39
CA GLN A 56 22.77 -10.92 -5.71
C GLN A 56 22.64 -12.04 -6.75
N LEU A 57 21.63 -11.96 -7.57
CA LEU A 57 21.48 -12.86 -8.72
C LEU A 57 22.02 -12.19 -9.97
N SER A 58 22.86 -12.92 -10.73
CA SER A 58 23.35 -12.43 -12.02
C SER A 58 22.25 -12.36 -13.08
N GLN A 59 21.28 -13.26 -13.00
CA GLN A 59 20.16 -13.34 -13.92
C GLN A 59 18.94 -13.92 -13.21
N PRO A 60 18.11 -13.09 -12.57
CA PRO A 60 16.82 -13.53 -12.03
C PRO A 60 15.90 -14.09 -13.13
N CYS A 61 15.35 -15.29 -12.92
CA CYS A 61 14.49 -15.97 -13.89
C CYS A 61 13.25 -16.56 -13.22
N VAL A 62 12.14 -16.60 -13.97
CA VAL A 62 10.88 -17.23 -13.59
C VAL A 62 10.44 -18.18 -14.69
N ALA A 63 10.19 -19.44 -14.35
CA ALA A 63 9.54 -20.41 -15.21
C ALA A 63 8.01 -20.33 -14.96
N TYR A 64 7.20 -20.39 -16.02
CA TYR A 64 5.75 -20.26 -15.89
C TYR A 64 4.98 -21.01 -16.98
N GLY A 65 3.69 -21.18 -16.77
CA GLY A 65 2.78 -21.85 -17.70
C GLY A 65 1.37 -21.95 -17.14
N THR A 66 0.46 -22.50 -17.92
CA THR A 66 -0.96 -22.68 -17.52
C THR A 66 -1.23 -23.99 -16.78
N SER A 67 -0.19 -24.75 -16.46
CA SER A 67 -0.28 -26.02 -15.70
C SER A 67 0.78 -26.08 -14.62
N ALA A 68 0.40 -26.44 -13.40
CA ALA A 68 1.31 -26.56 -12.28
C ALA A 68 2.43 -27.60 -12.49
N THR A 69 2.18 -28.59 -13.34
CA THR A 69 3.13 -29.69 -13.64
C THR A 69 3.93 -29.46 -14.92
N SER A 70 3.66 -28.36 -15.65
CA SER A 70 4.31 -28.06 -16.94
C SER A 70 4.51 -26.57 -17.11
N LEU A 71 5.63 -26.06 -16.64
CA LEU A 71 6.06 -24.66 -16.77
C LEU A 71 6.93 -24.56 -18.04
N THR A 72 6.30 -24.36 -19.19
CA THR A 72 6.95 -24.45 -20.50
C THR A 72 7.58 -23.14 -20.96
N GLN A 73 7.32 -22.03 -20.27
CA GLN A 73 7.85 -20.71 -20.61
C GLN A 73 8.82 -20.26 -19.53
N GLN A 74 9.73 -19.39 -19.91
CA GLN A 74 10.67 -18.75 -18.98
C GLN A 74 10.90 -17.30 -19.38
N ALA A 75 10.92 -16.41 -18.38
CA ALA A 75 11.36 -15.04 -18.52
C ALA A 75 12.50 -14.74 -17.56
N CYS A 76 13.44 -13.90 -17.97
CA CYS A 76 14.58 -13.49 -17.17
C CYS A 76 14.81 -11.98 -17.24
N SER A 77 15.50 -11.44 -16.25
CA SER A 77 15.89 -10.03 -16.19
C SER A 77 17.35 -9.88 -15.74
N GLN A 78 17.79 -8.62 -15.63
CA GLN A 78 19.06 -8.26 -15.00
C GLN A 78 18.82 -7.48 -13.68
N SER A 79 17.57 -7.46 -13.19
CA SER A 79 17.17 -6.66 -12.04
C SER A 79 17.43 -7.41 -10.74
N SER A 80 18.57 -7.12 -10.11
CA SER A 80 18.92 -7.57 -8.75
C SER A 80 19.60 -6.39 -8.06
N VAL A 81 18.85 -5.66 -7.24
CA VAL A 81 19.25 -4.38 -6.64
C VAL A 81 19.17 -4.43 -5.12
N THR A 82 19.97 -3.58 -4.46
CA THR A 82 20.00 -3.44 -3.01
C THR A 82 20.34 -2.01 -2.62
N TYR A 83 20.31 -1.69 -1.34
CA TYR A 83 20.80 -0.43 -0.78
C TYR A 83 21.69 -0.69 0.44
N GLN A 84 22.33 0.34 0.96
CA GLN A 84 23.49 0.22 1.87
C GLN A 84 23.24 -0.63 3.13
N THR A 85 22.06 -0.53 3.75
CA THR A 85 21.75 -1.23 5.01
C THR A 85 20.91 -2.49 4.80
N SER A 86 20.41 -2.73 3.59
CA SER A 86 19.63 -3.93 3.29
C SER A 86 20.47 -5.21 3.38
N ARG A 87 19.92 -6.22 4.03
CA ARG A 87 20.52 -7.56 4.04
C ARG A 87 20.17 -8.37 2.79
N THR A 88 19.24 -7.87 1.98
CA THR A 88 18.67 -8.60 0.84
C THR A 88 18.83 -7.85 -0.48
N TRP A 89 18.69 -8.59 -1.56
CA TRP A 89 18.67 -8.12 -2.94
C TRP A 89 17.26 -8.26 -3.50
N SER A 90 16.66 -7.17 -3.96
CA SER A 90 15.36 -7.18 -4.61
C SER A 90 15.51 -7.55 -6.08
N ASN A 91 14.82 -8.59 -6.50
CA ASN A 91 14.80 -9.12 -7.85
C ASN A 91 13.43 -8.89 -8.47
N ALA A 92 13.36 -8.68 -9.78
CA ALA A 92 12.10 -8.53 -10.50
C ALA A 92 12.18 -9.12 -11.91
N VAL A 93 11.12 -9.79 -12.34
CA VAL A 93 10.94 -10.32 -13.69
C VAL A 93 9.52 -10.02 -14.16
N THR A 94 9.38 -9.47 -15.35
CA THR A 94 8.06 -9.23 -15.97
C THR A 94 7.71 -10.35 -16.93
N LEU A 95 6.54 -10.93 -16.74
CA LEU A 95 5.91 -11.90 -17.64
C LEU A 95 4.95 -11.13 -18.56
N SER A 96 5.17 -11.21 -19.85
CA SER A 96 4.39 -10.47 -20.85
C SER A 96 3.62 -11.40 -21.78
N ASN A 97 2.65 -10.85 -22.52
CA ASN A 97 1.82 -11.58 -23.47
C ASN A 97 1.02 -12.72 -22.81
N LEU A 98 0.56 -12.49 -21.61
CA LEU A 98 -0.31 -13.43 -20.91
C LEU A 98 -1.71 -13.40 -21.51
N SER A 99 -2.36 -14.56 -21.59
CA SER A 99 -3.79 -14.63 -21.86
C SER A 99 -4.56 -13.99 -20.72
N PRO A 100 -5.56 -13.15 -20.98
CA PRO A 100 -6.27 -12.43 -19.94
C PRO A 100 -7.10 -13.38 -19.05
N ALA A 101 -7.35 -12.99 -17.82
CA ALA A 101 -8.17 -13.70 -16.84
C ALA A 101 -7.87 -15.22 -16.78
N THR A 102 -6.59 -15.57 -16.90
CA THR A 102 -6.11 -16.95 -16.99
C THR A 102 -5.23 -17.27 -15.78
N THR A 103 -5.44 -18.41 -15.14
CA THR A 103 -4.55 -18.87 -14.08
C THR A 103 -3.23 -19.33 -14.67
N TYR A 104 -2.16 -18.68 -14.24
CA TYR A 104 -0.79 -19.06 -14.50
C TYR A 104 -0.14 -19.61 -13.25
N TYR A 105 0.61 -20.68 -13.41
CA TYR A 105 1.52 -21.23 -12.40
C TYR A 105 2.92 -20.75 -12.69
N TYR A 106 3.67 -20.43 -11.66
CA TYR A 106 5.04 -19.94 -11.80
C TYR A 106 5.96 -20.50 -10.73
N LYS A 107 7.23 -20.52 -11.05
CA LYS A 107 8.31 -20.90 -10.13
C LYS A 107 9.50 -19.99 -10.36
N ILE A 108 10.02 -19.37 -9.31
CA ILE A 108 11.28 -18.67 -9.37
C ILE A 108 12.38 -19.72 -9.59
N VAL A 109 13.27 -19.48 -10.56
CA VAL A 109 14.32 -20.45 -10.91
C VAL A 109 15.39 -20.44 -9.82
N SER A 110 15.20 -21.30 -8.83
CA SER A 110 16.04 -21.49 -7.66
C SER A 110 15.84 -22.90 -7.11
N THR A 111 16.83 -23.41 -6.38
CA THR A 111 16.80 -24.77 -5.79
C THR A 111 15.65 -24.98 -4.82
N ASN A 112 15.29 -23.95 -4.04
CA ASN A 112 14.31 -24.04 -2.94
C ASN A 112 12.98 -23.32 -3.26
N SER A 113 12.64 -23.11 -4.53
CA SER A 113 11.40 -22.47 -4.91
C SER A 113 10.28 -23.50 -5.07
N SER A 114 9.09 -23.17 -4.55
CA SER A 114 7.83 -23.87 -4.83
C SER A 114 7.16 -23.33 -6.08
N VAL A 115 6.20 -24.09 -6.61
CA VAL A 115 5.26 -23.59 -7.61
C VAL A 115 4.17 -22.82 -6.91
N ASP A 116 3.91 -21.60 -7.34
CA ASP A 116 2.79 -20.77 -6.94
C ASP A 116 1.92 -20.43 -8.15
N HIS A 117 0.86 -19.66 -7.99
CA HIS A 117 -0.04 -19.31 -9.08
C HIS A 117 -0.66 -17.92 -8.88
N PHE A 118 -1.08 -17.31 -9.98
CA PHE A 118 -1.82 -16.06 -9.99
C PHE A 118 -2.87 -16.06 -11.11
N LEU A 119 -3.85 -15.18 -11.01
CA LEU A 119 -4.73 -14.84 -12.12
C LEU A 119 -4.11 -13.68 -12.90
N SER A 120 -3.94 -13.85 -14.21
CA SER A 120 -3.50 -12.76 -15.08
C SER A 120 -4.55 -11.64 -15.16
N PRO A 121 -4.15 -10.39 -15.45
CA PRO A 121 -5.07 -9.27 -15.46
C PRO A 121 -6.26 -9.51 -16.41
N ARG A 122 -7.43 -9.00 -16.02
CA ARG A 122 -8.58 -8.88 -16.91
C ARG A 122 -8.31 -7.78 -17.94
N LEU A 123 -8.70 -8.00 -19.17
CA LEU A 123 -8.63 -6.91 -20.15
C LEU A 123 -9.58 -5.78 -19.76
N ALA A 124 -9.18 -4.56 -20.05
CA ALA A 124 -10.07 -3.42 -19.96
C ALA A 124 -11.30 -3.66 -20.85
N GLY A 125 -12.49 -3.41 -20.30
CA GLY A 125 -13.77 -3.70 -20.93
C GLY A 125 -14.34 -5.10 -20.64
N ASP A 126 -13.62 -5.98 -19.92
CA ASP A 126 -14.21 -7.20 -19.38
C ASP A 126 -15.19 -6.84 -18.24
N LYS A 127 -16.48 -7.10 -18.48
CA LYS A 127 -17.57 -6.74 -17.57
C LYS A 127 -17.91 -7.82 -16.54
N THR A 128 -17.07 -8.85 -16.44
CA THR A 128 -17.24 -9.88 -15.41
C THR A 128 -17.06 -9.26 -14.01
N PRO A 129 -17.99 -9.48 -13.08
CA PRO A 129 -17.86 -8.98 -11.70
C PRO A 129 -16.58 -9.46 -11.03
N PHE A 130 -15.95 -8.58 -10.23
CA PHE A 130 -14.78 -8.92 -9.44
C PHE A 130 -14.70 -8.06 -8.17
N SER A 131 -13.81 -8.43 -7.26
CA SER A 131 -13.58 -7.71 -6.01
C SER A 131 -12.10 -7.46 -5.80
N ILE A 132 -11.79 -6.36 -5.12
CA ILE A 132 -10.43 -6.03 -4.65
C ILE A 132 -10.46 -5.64 -3.19
N ASN A 133 -9.34 -5.74 -2.49
CA ASN A 133 -9.22 -5.26 -1.13
C ASN A 133 -8.35 -4.00 -1.07
N ALA A 134 -8.76 -3.04 -0.24
CA ALA A 134 -7.98 -1.90 0.17
C ALA A 134 -7.55 -2.09 1.62
N ILE A 135 -6.24 -2.11 1.83
CA ILE A 135 -5.61 -2.20 3.15
C ILE A 135 -4.55 -1.12 3.22
N ILE A 136 -4.62 -0.28 4.23
CA ILE A 136 -3.72 0.86 4.37
C ILE A 136 -3.34 0.95 5.84
N ASP A 137 -2.15 1.47 6.16
CA ASP A 137 -1.68 1.58 7.54
C ASP A 137 -1.60 0.20 8.22
N LEU A 138 -0.92 -0.74 7.57
CA LEU A 138 -0.99 -2.16 7.92
C LEU A 138 -0.04 -2.55 9.06
N GLY A 139 1.23 -2.16 8.95
CA GLY A 139 2.25 -2.57 9.90
C GLY A 139 2.53 -4.08 9.93
N VAL A 140 3.32 -4.51 10.91
CA VAL A 140 3.65 -5.91 11.12
C VAL A 140 3.47 -6.31 12.58
N VAL A 141 3.02 -7.52 12.83
CA VAL A 141 2.95 -8.14 14.15
C VAL A 141 3.86 -9.35 14.18
N GLY A 142 4.91 -9.29 14.98
CA GLY A 142 5.83 -10.41 15.16
C GLY A 142 5.74 -11.02 16.56
N PRO A 143 6.14 -12.28 16.74
CA PRO A 143 6.18 -12.92 18.04
C PRO A 143 7.19 -12.27 19.00
N ASP A 144 8.11 -11.49 18.48
CA ASP A 144 9.07 -10.70 19.21
C ASP A 144 8.53 -9.31 19.62
N GLY A 145 7.32 -8.96 19.19
CA GLY A 145 6.63 -7.74 19.58
C GLY A 145 7.21 -6.47 18.97
N TYR A 146 7.79 -6.52 17.78
CA TYR A 146 8.29 -5.32 17.09
C TYR A 146 7.22 -4.29 16.83
N THR A 147 5.98 -4.72 16.67
CA THR A 147 4.94 -3.88 16.12
C THR A 147 3.86 -3.51 17.11
N ILE A 148 3.72 -4.21 18.19
CA ILE A 148 2.71 -3.88 19.18
C ILE A 148 3.39 -3.85 20.52
N GLN A 149 3.62 -2.66 21.00
CA GLN A 149 4.13 -2.43 22.33
C GLN A 149 3.27 -1.44 23.06
N ASN A 150 2.97 -1.83 24.06
CA ASN A 150 2.35 -1.55 25.32
C ASN A 150 2.51 -0.14 25.89
N ASP A 151 2.76 0.89 25.18
CA ASP A 151 2.53 2.22 25.71
C ASP A 151 1.09 2.70 25.45
N GLN A 152 0.14 1.85 25.86
CA GLN A 152 -1.30 2.14 25.80
C GLN A 152 -1.71 3.43 26.53
N THR A 153 -0.79 4.09 27.20
CA THR A 153 -1.09 5.33 27.93
C THR A 153 -1.05 6.56 27.05
N LYS A 154 -0.56 6.46 25.83
CA LYS A 154 -0.35 7.60 24.93
C LYS A 154 -0.95 7.45 23.55
N ARG A 155 -1.52 6.29 23.21
CA ARG A 155 -1.96 5.97 21.88
C ARG A 155 -3.35 5.40 21.87
N ASP A 156 -3.87 5.38 20.68
CA ASP A 156 -5.17 4.87 20.31
C ASP A 156 -5.36 3.39 20.70
N THR A 157 -6.58 2.92 20.64
CA THR A 157 -6.92 1.58 21.11
C THR A 157 -6.25 0.51 20.27
N ILE A 158 -5.37 -0.30 20.87
CA ILE A 158 -4.84 -1.51 20.25
C ILE A 158 -5.76 -2.68 20.59
N PRO A 159 -6.39 -3.34 19.62
CA PRO A 159 -7.22 -4.50 19.86
C PRO A 159 -6.42 -5.66 20.44
N THR A 160 -7.09 -6.54 21.18
CA THR A 160 -6.46 -7.78 21.65
C THR A 160 -6.09 -8.65 20.47
N ILE A 161 -4.80 -8.90 20.28
CA ILE A 161 -4.27 -9.74 19.22
C ILE A 161 -3.92 -11.10 19.80
N ASP A 162 -4.34 -12.15 19.10
CA ASP A 162 -3.91 -13.51 19.41
C ASP A 162 -2.40 -13.64 19.09
N PRO A 163 -1.53 -13.87 20.10
CA PRO A 163 -0.09 -13.94 19.88
C PRO A 163 0.33 -15.17 19.07
N SER A 164 -0.56 -16.14 18.85
CA SER A 164 -0.31 -17.30 17.97
C SER A 164 -0.52 -16.94 16.49
N LEU A 165 -1.20 -15.83 16.21
CA LEU A 165 -1.43 -15.32 14.89
C LEU A 165 -0.31 -14.33 14.53
N ASN A 166 0.10 -14.36 13.28
CA ASN A 166 0.76 -13.24 12.62
C ASN A 166 -0.20 -12.04 12.61
N HIS A 167 -0.01 -11.08 11.79
CA HIS A 167 -0.90 -9.93 11.68
C HIS A 167 -2.36 -10.34 11.37
N THR A 168 -3.33 -9.89 12.19
CA THR A 168 -4.75 -10.30 12.10
C THR A 168 -5.36 -10.02 10.72
N THR A 169 -5.10 -8.85 10.15
CA THR A 169 -5.62 -8.50 8.81
C THR A 169 -4.94 -9.32 7.71
N ILE A 170 -3.61 -9.51 7.76
CA ILE A 170 -2.89 -10.35 6.80
C ILE A 170 -3.43 -11.77 6.83
N GLN A 171 -3.66 -12.31 8.02
CA GLN A 171 -4.23 -13.66 8.15
C GLN A 171 -5.62 -13.74 7.54
N ARG A 172 -6.51 -12.78 7.85
CA ARG A 172 -7.86 -12.74 7.26
C ARG A 172 -7.83 -12.70 5.75
N LEU A 173 -6.96 -11.87 5.17
CA LEU A 173 -6.80 -11.79 3.72
C LEU A 173 -6.22 -13.07 3.11
N ALA A 174 -5.33 -13.76 3.81
CA ALA A 174 -4.80 -15.04 3.37
C ALA A 174 -5.87 -16.15 3.39
N GLU A 175 -6.74 -16.16 4.41
CA GLU A 175 -7.87 -17.08 4.50
C GLU A 175 -8.90 -16.87 3.38
N THR A 176 -9.14 -15.61 3.01
CA THR A 176 -10.11 -15.21 1.97
C THR A 176 -9.45 -14.93 0.61
N VAL A 177 -8.24 -15.43 0.39
CA VAL A 177 -7.42 -15.09 -0.80
C VAL A 177 -8.10 -15.46 -2.13
N ASN A 178 -9.09 -16.29 -2.14
CA ASN A 178 -9.86 -16.65 -3.35
C ASN A 178 -11.06 -15.72 -3.62
N ASP A 179 -11.38 -14.81 -2.71
CA ASP A 179 -12.58 -13.98 -2.78
C ASP A 179 -12.32 -12.61 -3.42
N TYR A 180 -11.06 -12.30 -3.72
CA TYR A 180 -10.64 -11.06 -4.37
C TYR A 180 -9.54 -11.29 -5.40
N GLU A 181 -9.35 -10.35 -6.30
CA GLU A 181 -8.40 -10.51 -7.42
C GLU A 181 -7.06 -9.81 -7.17
N PHE A 182 -7.07 -8.64 -6.54
CA PHE A 182 -5.85 -7.94 -6.15
C PHE A 182 -6.04 -7.06 -4.91
N VAL A 183 -4.95 -6.50 -4.41
CA VAL A 183 -4.90 -5.61 -3.25
C VAL A 183 -4.32 -4.27 -3.68
N ILE A 184 -4.92 -3.18 -3.19
CA ILE A 184 -4.32 -1.84 -3.22
C ILE A 184 -3.89 -1.45 -1.82
N HIS A 185 -2.66 -0.94 -1.70
CA HIS A 185 -2.07 -0.47 -0.45
C HIS A 185 -1.36 0.88 -0.68
N PRO A 186 -2.12 1.98 -0.71
CA PRO A 186 -1.54 3.29 -0.89
C PRO A 186 -0.97 3.85 0.41
N GLY A 187 0.22 3.37 0.79
CA GLY A 187 1.04 3.96 1.84
C GLY A 187 0.95 3.33 3.23
N ASP A 188 1.98 3.64 3.99
CA ASP A 188 2.21 3.18 5.36
C ASP A 188 2.16 1.66 5.47
N LEU A 189 3.20 1.05 4.87
CA LEU A 189 3.25 -0.40 4.72
C LEU A 189 3.64 -1.09 6.03
N ALA A 190 4.86 -0.90 6.48
CA ALA A 190 5.49 -1.70 7.52
C ALA A 190 5.61 -0.99 8.88
N TYR A 191 5.54 0.34 8.94
CA TYR A 191 5.86 1.15 10.12
C TYR A 191 7.26 0.81 10.68
N ALA A 192 8.20 0.64 9.78
CA ALA A 192 9.54 0.22 10.16
C ALA A 192 10.33 1.35 10.83
N ASP A 193 10.02 2.59 10.54
CA ASP A 193 10.58 3.80 11.14
C ASP A 193 10.19 3.97 12.61
N ASP A 194 9.08 3.42 13.04
CA ASP A 194 8.67 3.35 14.45
C ASP A 194 9.53 2.39 15.29
N TRP A 195 10.59 1.82 14.73
CA TRP A 195 11.48 0.94 15.49
C TRP A 195 11.98 1.54 16.81
N ILE A 196 12.15 2.86 16.83
CA ILE A 196 12.64 3.60 17.99
C ILE A 196 11.65 3.61 19.17
N GLU A 197 10.38 3.46 18.90
CA GLU A 197 9.32 3.45 19.92
C GLU A 197 9.31 2.18 20.76
N THR A 198 9.93 1.13 20.26
CA THR A 198 10.09 -0.12 21.01
C THR A 198 11.38 -0.08 21.82
N PRO A 199 11.33 0.01 23.18
CA PRO A 199 12.52 0.20 24.00
C PRO A 199 13.63 -0.82 23.77
N LYS A 200 13.28 -2.07 23.44
CA LYS A 200 14.26 -3.12 23.15
C LYS A 200 15.07 -2.84 21.87
N ASN A 201 14.53 -2.08 20.94
CA ASN A 201 15.17 -1.78 19.68
C ASN A 201 16.21 -0.65 19.76
N ILE A 202 16.19 0.15 20.84
CA ILE A 202 17.10 1.31 21.01
C ILE A 202 18.58 0.90 20.92
N PHE A 203 18.92 -0.30 21.38
CA PHE A 203 20.29 -0.79 21.36
C PHE A 203 20.69 -1.43 20.02
N ASP A 204 19.71 -1.84 19.20
CA ASP A 204 19.94 -2.40 17.86
C ASP A 204 20.04 -1.31 16.79
N GLY A 205 19.55 -0.12 17.10
CA GLY A 205 19.56 1.02 16.20
C GLY A 205 18.82 0.71 14.89
N THR A 206 19.35 1.20 13.78
CA THR A 206 18.73 1.02 12.45
C THR A 206 18.63 -0.44 11.99
N ASN A 207 19.29 -1.40 12.66
CA ASN A 207 19.08 -2.83 12.37
C ASN A 207 17.64 -3.26 12.65
N ALA A 208 16.97 -2.64 13.62
CA ALA A 208 15.58 -2.93 13.91
C ALA A 208 14.66 -2.52 12.74
N TYR A 209 14.94 -1.39 12.08
CA TYR A 209 14.25 -0.98 10.86
C TYR A 209 14.27 -2.08 9.80
N GLN A 210 15.45 -2.63 9.50
CA GLN A 210 15.60 -3.72 8.53
C GLN A 210 14.88 -5.00 8.96
N ALA A 211 14.92 -5.33 10.24
CA ALA A 211 14.24 -6.52 10.77
C ALA A 211 12.72 -6.43 10.61
N ILE A 212 12.15 -5.26 10.88
CA ILE A 212 10.70 -5.00 10.73
C ILE A 212 10.29 -5.13 9.26
N LEU A 213 11.03 -4.52 8.33
CA LEU A 213 10.79 -4.66 6.89
C LEU A 213 10.82 -6.13 6.44
N GLU A 214 11.85 -6.87 6.82
CA GLU A 214 11.96 -8.28 6.42
C GLU A 214 10.80 -9.13 6.98
N GLN A 215 10.38 -8.89 8.21
CA GLN A 215 9.23 -9.56 8.82
C GLN A 215 7.93 -9.21 8.09
N PHE A 216 7.71 -7.94 7.81
CA PHE A 216 6.51 -7.47 7.11
C PHE A 216 6.35 -8.18 5.76
N TYR A 217 7.36 -8.12 4.91
CA TYR A 217 7.27 -8.73 3.60
C TYR A 217 7.26 -10.26 3.64
N ALA A 218 7.83 -10.88 4.67
CA ALA A 218 7.71 -12.32 4.87
C ALA A 218 6.28 -12.72 5.27
N GLN A 219 5.63 -11.94 6.17
CA GLN A 219 4.25 -12.18 6.57
C GLN A 219 3.26 -11.93 5.44
N LEU A 220 3.54 -10.95 4.58
CA LEU A 220 2.69 -10.59 3.44
C LEU A 220 2.78 -11.61 2.28
N ALA A 221 3.88 -12.34 2.17
CA ALA A 221 4.15 -13.24 1.05
C ALA A 221 3.02 -14.26 0.73
N PRO A 222 2.30 -14.85 1.68
CA PRO A 222 1.16 -15.73 1.38
C PRO A 222 0.04 -15.08 0.55
N ILE A 223 -0.08 -13.77 0.61
CA ILE A 223 -1.02 -12.99 -0.19
C ILE A 223 -0.32 -12.48 -1.45
N SER A 224 0.77 -11.75 -1.27
CA SER A 224 1.43 -11.01 -2.35
C SER A 224 2.12 -11.91 -3.39
N SER A 225 2.39 -13.19 -3.09
CA SER A 225 2.85 -14.16 -4.09
C SER A 225 1.74 -14.65 -5.04
N ARG A 226 0.46 -14.46 -4.67
CA ARG A 226 -0.70 -15.00 -5.40
C ARG A 226 -1.64 -13.93 -5.94
N LYS A 227 -1.65 -12.77 -5.31
CA LYS A 227 -2.48 -11.61 -5.67
C LYS A 227 -1.60 -10.43 -6.02
N ALA A 228 -1.94 -9.74 -7.09
CA ALA A 228 -1.27 -8.50 -7.41
C ALA A 228 -1.40 -7.53 -6.22
N TYR A 229 -0.28 -7.00 -5.80
CA TYR A 229 -0.16 -6.09 -4.67
C TYR A 229 0.34 -4.75 -5.18
N MET A 230 -0.61 -3.81 -5.33
CA MET A 230 -0.39 -2.51 -5.93
C MET A 230 -0.18 -1.48 -4.81
N ALA A 231 1.04 -0.97 -4.70
CA ALA A 231 1.44 -0.07 -3.63
C ALA A 231 1.88 1.30 -4.16
N SER A 232 1.55 2.36 -3.44
CA SER A 232 2.18 3.69 -3.50
C SER A 232 2.66 4.07 -2.10
N PRO A 233 3.53 5.08 -1.92
CA PRO A 233 4.07 5.39 -0.61
C PRO A 233 3.10 6.18 0.26
N GLY A 234 3.34 6.14 1.58
CA GLY A 234 2.82 7.05 2.58
C GLY A 234 3.97 7.73 3.33
N ASN A 235 3.66 8.41 4.42
CA ASN A 235 4.66 9.15 5.20
C ASN A 235 5.65 8.23 5.93
N HIS A 236 5.28 7.01 6.29
CA HIS A 236 6.18 6.05 6.93
C HIS A 236 7.17 5.39 5.96
N GLU A 237 7.01 5.55 4.65
CA GLU A 237 8.03 5.23 3.66
C GLU A 237 8.96 6.39 3.39
N ALA A 238 8.55 7.62 3.73
CA ALA A 238 9.30 8.86 3.52
C ALA A 238 10.41 9.08 4.54
N ALA A 239 11.12 10.18 4.39
CA ALA A 239 12.37 10.48 5.06
C ALA A 239 12.29 10.67 6.58
N CYS A 240 12.24 9.59 7.34
CA CYS A 240 12.55 9.62 8.79
C CYS A 240 11.71 10.61 9.59
N GLN A 241 10.43 10.60 9.37
CA GLN A 241 9.51 11.55 10.02
C GLN A 241 9.57 11.46 11.54
N GLU A 242 9.62 10.25 12.10
CA GLU A 242 9.63 9.99 13.54
C GLU A 242 11.01 10.24 14.17
N ILE A 243 12.07 10.40 13.38
CA ILE A 243 13.43 10.55 13.87
C ILE A 243 13.99 11.91 13.45
N PRO A 244 14.36 12.78 14.39
CA PRO A 244 14.96 14.08 14.04
C PRO A 244 16.14 13.91 13.08
N HIS A 245 16.14 14.63 11.97
CA HIS A 245 17.15 14.55 10.90
C HIS A 245 18.60 14.72 11.36
N THR A 246 18.81 15.37 12.50
CA THR A 246 20.12 15.67 13.07
C THR A 246 20.75 14.51 13.84
N THR A 247 20.01 13.42 14.08
CA THR A 247 20.48 12.34 14.97
C THR A 247 21.35 11.30 14.30
N GLY A 248 21.36 11.23 12.97
CA GLY A 248 22.04 10.15 12.22
C GLY A 248 21.39 8.78 12.38
N LEU A 249 20.24 8.70 13.01
CA LEU A 249 19.52 7.43 13.27
C LEU A 249 18.60 7.01 12.13
N CYS A 250 18.36 7.88 11.15
CA CYS A 250 17.58 7.53 9.98
C CYS A 250 18.28 6.48 9.13
N ASP A 251 17.65 5.32 8.92
CA ASP A 251 18.21 4.25 8.09
C ASP A 251 18.33 4.65 6.62
N ALA A 252 19.33 4.10 5.93
CA ALA A 252 19.52 4.36 4.50
C ALA A 252 18.33 3.85 3.65
N GLY A 253 17.60 2.86 4.13
CA GLY A 253 16.41 2.34 3.47
C GLY A 253 15.23 3.29 3.50
N GLN A 254 15.12 4.11 4.53
CA GLN A 254 14.07 5.10 4.67
C GLN A 254 14.39 6.38 3.89
N ARG A 255 15.66 6.78 3.86
CA ARG A 255 16.06 7.98 3.11
C ARG A 255 15.66 7.88 1.65
N ASN A 256 14.99 8.92 1.15
CA ASN A 256 14.58 9.00 -0.26
C ASN A 256 13.75 7.78 -0.70
N PHE A 257 12.92 7.23 0.18
CA PHE A 257 12.11 6.04 -0.11
C PHE A 257 12.93 4.82 -0.60
N SER A 258 14.20 4.69 -0.17
CA SER A 258 15.13 3.73 -0.79
C SER A 258 14.65 2.28 -0.72
N ASP A 259 14.10 1.82 0.40
CA ASP A 259 13.54 0.45 0.48
C ASP A 259 12.34 0.29 -0.45
N PHE A 260 11.41 1.24 -0.40
CA PHE A 260 10.21 1.22 -1.20
C PHE A 260 10.53 1.18 -2.71
N VAL A 261 11.41 2.05 -3.19
CA VAL A 261 11.86 2.08 -4.59
C VAL A 261 12.59 0.79 -4.97
N ASN A 262 13.46 0.26 -4.08
CA ASN A 262 14.14 -1.01 -4.35
C ASN A 262 13.18 -2.18 -4.52
N ARG A 263 12.08 -2.20 -3.76
CA ARG A 263 11.11 -3.30 -3.81
C ARG A 263 10.09 -3.16 -4.91
N PHE A 264 9.57 -1.96 -5.13
CA PHE A 264 8.42 -1.72 -6.00
C PHE A 264 8.73 -1.01 -7.31
N GLY A 265 9.81 -0.23 -7.40
CA GLY A 265 10.13 0.56 -8.58
C GLY A 265 10.35 -0.23 -9.88
N ARG A 266 10.46 -1.57 -9.80
CA ARG A 266 10.60 -2.46 -10.96
C ARG A 266 9.45 -3.45 -11.11
N THR A 267 8.45 -3.39 -10.24
CA THR A 267 7.27 -4.26 -10.29
C THR A 267 6.01 -3.49 -10.62
N MET A 268 5.90 -2.20 -10.19
CA MET A 268 4.74 -1.38 -10.53
C MET A 268 4.67 -1.05 -12.03
N PRO A 269 3.49 -0.72 -12.55
CA PRO A 269 3.28 -0.51 -13.99
C PRO A 269 4.20 0.56 -14.57
N THR A 270 4.97 0.18 -15.58
CA THR A 270 5.83 1.08 -16.35
C THR A 270 5.29 1.34 -17.75
N VAL A 271 4.33 0.53 -18.18
CA VAL A 271 3.70 0.63 -19.49
C VAL A 271 2.20 0.42 -19.32
N PHE A 272 1.42 1.37 -19.78
CA PHE A 272 0.00 1.14 -20.00
C PHE A 272 -0.40 1.75 -21.36
N THR A 273 -1.25 1.04 -22.06
CA THR A 273 -1.77 1.48 -23.37
C THR A 273 -3.27 1.57 -23.25
N SER A 274 -3.85 2.68 -23.69
CA SER A 274 -5.30 2.79 -23.76
C SER A 274 -5.88 1.77 -24.73
N THR A 275 -6.85 1.02 -24.27
CA THR A 275 -7.65 0.11 -25.09
C THR A 275 -8.83 0.82 -25.77
N SER A 276 -9.04 2.10 -25.48
CA SER A 276 -10.09 2.94 -26.07
C SER A 276 -9.98 3.01 -27.58
N ALA A 277 -11.11 3.08 -28.26
CA ALA A 277 -11.20 3.44 -29.67
C ALA A 277 -11.02 4.96 -29.90
N ASN A 278 -11.19 5.79 -28.87
CA ASN A 278 -11.11 7.24 -28.93
C ASN A 278 -9.65 7.72 -29.08
N ASN A 279 -9.36 8.48 -30.13
CA ASN A 279 -8.01 9.00 -30.37
C ASN A 279 -7.56 10.01 -29.31
N THR A 280 -8.46 10.82 -28.76
CA THR A 280 -8.13 11.77 -27.69
C THR A 280 -7.72 11.03 -26.42
N ALA A 281 -8.46 9.98 -26.05
CA ALA A 281 -8.10 9.11 -24.93
C ALA A 281 -6.70 8.49 -25.11
N LYS A 282 -6.38 7.97 -26.33
CA LYS A 282 -5.04 7.42 -26.64
C LYS A 282 -3.92 8.45 -26.49
N VAL A 283 -4.15 9.68 -26.99
CA VAL A 283 -3.15 10.77 -26.89
C VAL A 283 -2.90 11.10 -25.42
N ASN A 284 -3.94 11.22 -24.63
CA ASN A 284 -3.83 11.51 -23.18
C ASN A 284 -3.17 10.35 -22.44
N ALA A 285 -3.52 9.09 -22.73
CA ALA A 285 -2.87 7.92 -22.12
C ALA A 285 -1.36 7.88 -22.44
N ASN A 286 -0.97 8.17 -23.68
CA ASN A 286 0.45 8.25 -24.04
C ASN A 286 1.17 9.38 -23.30
N LYS A 287 0.51 10.52 -23.09
CA LYS A 287 1.06 11.62 -22.28
C LYS A 287 1.20 11.21 -20.83
N ALA A 288 0.18 10.59 -20.25
CA ALA A 288 0.20 10.10 -18.87
C ALA A 288 1.32 9.06 -18.68
N GLN A 289 1.46 8.11 -19.59
CA GLN A 289 2.53 7.11 -19.53
C GLN A 289 3.93 7.74 -19.48
N GLN A 290 4.16 8.83 -20.21
CA GLN A 290 5.45 9.53 -20.21
C GLN A 290 5.71 10.31 -18.90
N LEU A 291 4.65 10.67 -18.19
CA LEU A 291 4.69 11.43 -16.94
C LEU A 291 4.60 10.55 -15.71
N ALA A 292 4.15 9.30 -15.86
CA ALA A 292 4.10 8.33 -14.75
C ALA A 292 5.49 8.11 -14.14
N ASN A 293 5.53 7.94 -12.83
CA ASN A 293 6.75 7.72 -12.06
C ASN A 293 6.55 6.59 -11.02
N PRO A 294 6.33 5.35 -11.46
CA PRO A 294 6.18 4.25 -10.52
C PRO A 294 7.45 4.04 -9.70
N PRO A 295 7.36 3.74 -8.40
CA PRO A 295 6.16 3.34 -7.65
C PRO A 295 5.39 4.50 -6.99
N PHE A 296 5.69 5.76 -7.29
CA PHE A 296 5.08 6.94 -6.66
C PHE A 296 3.69 7.24 -7.23
N TRP A 297 3.60 7.46 -8.54
CA TRP A 297 2.31 7.68 -9.23
C TRP A 297 2.26 6.95 -10.56
N PHE A 298 1.17 6.22 -10.76
CA PHE A 298 0.94 5.38 -11.92
C PHE A 298 -0.55 4.99 -12.02
N SER A 299 -0.95 4.44 -13.15
CA SER A 299 -2.30 3.87 -13.33
C SER A 299 -2.27 2.54 -14.05
N PHE A 300 -3.37 1.82 -13.96
CA PHE A 300 -3.60 0.59 -14.69
C PHE A 300 -5.09 0.35 -14.90
N GLU A 301 -5.43 -0.35 -15.97
CA GLU A 301 -6.79 -0.81 -16.24
C GLU A 301 -6.95 -2.29 -15.82
N TYR A 302 -8.11 -2.62 -15.25
CA TYR A 302 -8.44 -3.98 -14.85
C TYR A 302 -9.95 -4.21 -14.94
N GLY A 303 -10.39 -5.01 -15.93
CA GLY A 303 -11.81 -5.26 -16.17
C GLY A 303 -12.59 -3.98 -16.42
N MET A 304 -13.55 -3.70 -15.54
CA MET A 304 -14.39 -2.50 -15.58
C MET A 304 -13.75 -1.26 -14.92
N ALA A 305 -12.54 -1.37 -14.37
CA ALA A 305 -11.94 -0.31 -13.58
C ALA A 305 -10.71 0.30 -14.25
N HIS A 306 -10.60 1.61 -14.16
CA HIS A 306 -9.36 2.37 -14.27
C HIS A 306 -8.93 2.78 -12.87
N VAL A 307 -7.74 2.37 -12.45
CA VAL A 307 -7.22 2.60 -11.11
C VAL A 307 -5.97 3.48 -11.20
N VAL A 308 -6.00 4.59 -10.48
CA VAL A 308 -4.89 5.53 -10.38
C VAL A 308 -4.33 5.49 -8.96
N MET A 309 -3.03 5.25 -8.84
CA MET A 309 -2.30 5.38 -7.59
C MET A 309 -1.58 6.72 -7.60
N ILE A 310 -1.80 7.54 -6.58
CA ILE A 310 -1.17 8.85 -6.40
C ILE A 310 -0.29 8.86 -5.17
N ASP A 311 0.70 9.74 -5.17
CA ASP A 311 1.54 10.05 -4.02
C ASP A 311 1.02 11.34 -3.36
N THR A 312 0.54 11.24 -2.13
CA THR A 312 0.01 12.38 -1.38
C THR A 312 1.07 13.08 -0.53
N GLU A 313 2.32 12.61 -0.60
CA GLU A 313 3.42 13.16 0.19
C GLU A 313 4.17 14.27 -0.56
N THR A 314 4.17 14.25 -1.89
CA THR A 314 5.08 15.07 -2.67
C THR A 314 4.56 15.52 -4.04
N ASP A 315 5.34 16.45 -4.65
CA ASP A 315 5.27 16.94 -6.02
C ASP A 315 4.01 17.77 -6.33
N PHE A 316 3.52 18.50 -5.33
CA PHE A 316 2.51 19.55 -5.49
C PHE A 316 2.76 20.66 -4.48
N ALA A 317 2.12 21.83 -4.67
CA ALA A 317 2.33 22.99 -3.80
C ALA A 317 1.92 22.68 -2.35
N ASP A 318 2.80 23.04 -1.41
CA ASP A 318 2.63 22.80 0.03
C ASP A 318 2.45 21.32 0.40
N ALA A 319 2.94 20.40 -0.43
CA ALA A 319 2.94 18.97 -0.14
C ALA A 319 3.60 18.68 1.22
N PRO A 320 3.20 17.64 1.95
CA PRO A 320 3.83 17.28 3.22
C PRO A 320 5.33 17.09 3.11
N ASP A 321 5.79 16.35 2.12
CA ASP A 321 7.19 16.08 1.83
C ASP A 321 7.72 16.89 0.65
N GLY A 322 9.04 16.90 0.53
CA GLY A 322 9.71 17.51 -0.60
C GLY A 322 10.37 18.84 -0.29
N PRO A 323 11.09 19.45 -1.26
CA PRO A 323 11.85 20.67 -1.03
C PRO A 323 11.00 21.87 -0.62
N ASP A 324 9.74 21.87 -1.01
CA ASP A 324 8.75 22.91 -0.69
C ASP A 324 7.66 22.39 0.26
N GLY A 325 7.87 21.20 0.87
CA GLY A 325 6.90 20.56 1.74
C GLY A 325 6.70 21.27 3.07
N SER A 326 5.49 21.20 3.61
CA SER A 326 5.09 21.85 4.86
C SER A 326 5.77 21.25 6.09
N GLU A 327 6.15 19.98 6.03
CA GLU A 327 6.83 19.28 7.13
C GLU A 327 8.36 19.42 7.05
N GLY A 328 8.90 20.02 5.98
CA GLY A 328 10.32 20.26 5.81
C GLY A 328 11.14 18.99 5.59
N LEU A 329 10.48 17.90 5.24
CA LEU A 329 11.10 16.63 4.96
C LEU A 329 11.57 16.59 3.50
N ASN A 330 12.73 16.02 3.26
CA ASN A 330 13.25 15.82 1.91
C ASN A 330 13.16 14.32 1.59
N GLY A 331 12.01 13.89 1.10
CA GLY A 331 11.71 12.50 0.83
C GLY A 331 12.41 11.90 -0.37
N GLY A 332 12.98 12.69 -1.25
CA GLY A 332 13.76 12.09 -2.32
C GLY A 332 13.63 12.71 -3.70
N PRO A 333 14.15 12.06 -4.76
CA PRO A 333 13.94 12.46 -6.14
C PRO A 333 12.59 11.98 -6.63
N PHE A 334 11.61 12.87 -6.73
CA PHE A 334 10.24 12.54 -7.14
C PHE A 334 9.95 12.80 -8.62
N GLY A 335 10.85 13.27 -9.38
CA GLY A 335 10.63 13.65 -10.77
C GLY A 335 10.76 15.17 -10.98
N ALA A 336 10.18 15.68 -12.06
CA ALA A 336 10.16 17.12 -12.35
C ALA A 336 9.05 17.81 -11.54
N PRO A 337 9.19 19.09 -11.21
CA PRO A 337 8.14 19.86 -10.53
C PRO A 337 6.78 19.74 -11.26
N ASP A 338 5.72 19.57 -10.51
CA ASP A 338 4.33 19.36 -10.98
C ASP A 338 4.13 18.17 -11.94
N GLN A 339 5.09 17.26 -12.07
CA GLN A 339 4.99 16.12 -12.96
C GLN A 339 3.81 15.21 -12.57
N GLN A 340 3.58 15.00 -11.28
CA GLN A 340 2.47 14.21 -10.80
C GLN A 340 1.12 14.82 -11.19
N LEU A 341 0.93 16.12 -11.00
CA LEU A 341 -0.34 16.78 -11.37
C LEU A 341 -0.57 16.74 -12.87
N GLN A 342 0.50 16.90 -13.68
CA GLN A 342 0.40 16.77 -15.13
C GLN A 342 0.10 15.33 -15.56
N PHE A 343 0.70 14.34 -14.89
CA PHE A 343 0.35 12.94 -15.06
C PHE A 343 -1.13 12.72 -14.76
N PHE A 344 -1.55 13.13 -13.57
CA PHE A 344 -2.89 12.89 -13.05
C PHE A 344 -3.96 13.49 -13.98
N GLU A 345 -3.80 14.74 -14.41
CA GLU A 345 -4.73 15.34 -15.35
C GLU A 345 -4.77 14.62 -16.70
N ALA A 346 -3.61 14.24 -17.24
CA ALA A 346 -3.54 13.51 -18.52
C ALA A 346 -4.16 12.12 -18.40
N ASP A 347 -3.93 11.44 -17.29
CA ASP A 347 -4.43 10.10 -17.02
C ASP A 347 -5.96 10.09 -16.87
N LEU A 348 -6.52 10.96 -16.03
CA LEU A 348 -7.97 11.11 -15.90
C LEU A 348 -8.64 11.48 -17.23
N ALA A 349 -7.98 12.32 -18.04
CA ALA A 349 -8.44 12.69 -19.38
C ALA A 349 -8.34 11.55 -20.41
N SER A 350 -7.65 10.47 -20.08
CA SER A 350 -7.50 9.31 -20.94
C SER A 350 -8.59 8.26 -20.75
N VAL A 351 -9.36 8.35 -19.68
CA VAL A 351 -10.34 7.33 -19.29
C VAL A 351 -11.50 7.32 -20.29
N ASP A 352 -11.73 6.16 -20.88
CA ASP A 352 -12.90 5.89 -21.71
C ASP A 352 -13.94 5.11 -20.89
N ARG A 353 -14.99 5.81 -20.47
CA ARG A 353 -16.05 5.24 -19.64
C ARG A 353 -16.86 4.13 -20.31
N ALA A 354 -16.81 4.04 -21.64
CA ALA A 354 -17.40 2.92 -22.34
C ALA A 354 -16.57 1.63 -22.19
N VAL A 355 -15.29 1.77 -21.87
CA VAL A 355 -14.34 0.65 -21.64
C VAL A 355 -14.22 0.37 -20.16
N THR A 356 -13.84 1.39 -19.37
CA THR A 356 -13.68 1.30 -17.90
C THR A 356 -14.65 2.28 -17.23
N PRO A 357 -15.89 1.85 -16.99
CA PRO A 357 -16.92 2.69 -16.39
C PRO A 357 -16.57 3.19 -14.97
N TRP A 358 -15.71 2.48 -14.24
CA TRP A 358 -15.34 2.83 -12.89
C TRP A 358 -13.95 3.47 -12.84
N LEU A 359 -13.87 4.68 -12.30
CA LEU A 359 -12.64 5.43 -12.07
C LEU A 359 -12.35 5.53 -10.58
N ILE A 360 -11.28 4.83 -10.15
CA ILE A 360 -10.86 4.74 -8.76
C ILE A 360 -9.53 5.47 -8.61
N VAL A 361 -9.40 6.33 -7.61
CA VAL A 361 -8.12 6.97 -7.26
C VAL A 361 -7.76 6.60 -5.83
N ALA A 362 -6.55 6.11 -5.64
CA ALA A 362 -6.03 5.70 -4.34
C ALA A 362 -4.75 6.47 -3.99
N GLY A 363 -4.70 7.02 -2.79
CA GLY A 363 -3.55 7.73 -2.22
C GLY A 363 -3.50 7.54 -0.71
N HIS A 364 -2.47 8.07 -0.06
CA HIS A 364 -2.31 7.84 1.37
C HIS A 364 -3.13 8.83 2.21
N ARG A 365 -2.86 10.14 2.14
CA ARG A 365 -3.47 11.14 3.02
C ARG A 365 -4.86 11.58 2.54
N PRO A 366 -5.91 11.38 3.36
CA PRO A 366 -7.26 11.82 3.05
C PRO A 366 -7.40 13.34 3.29
N TRP A 367 -8.26 13.98 2.51
CA TRP A 367 -8.70 15.35 2.83
C TRP A 367 -10.10 15.39 3.46
N TYR A 368 -10.83 14.30 3.42
CA TYR A 368 -12.04 14.12 4.20
C TYR A 368 -11.82 13.06 5.28
N THR A 369 -11.99 13.43 6.54
CA THR A 369 -11.82 12.55 7.69
C THR A 369 -12.73 12.95 8.85
N THR A 370 -12.89 12.05 9.81
CA THR A 370 -13.53 12.33 11.10
C THR A 370 -12.46 12.63 12.16
N GLY A 371 -12.80 13.47 13.13
CA GLY A 371 -11.96 13.69 14.30
C GLY A 371 -10.72 14.56 14.14
N GLY A 372 -10.23 14.75 12.93
CA GLY A 372 -9.01 15.47 12.63
C GLY A 372 -9.13 16.48 11.50
N THR A 373 -8.02 17.11 11.14
CA THR A 373 -7.89 17.93 9.93
C THR A 373 -7.37 17.04 8.81
N GLY A 374 -8.09 16.96 7.70
CA GLY A 374 -7.59 16.29 6.51
C GLY A 374 -6.42 17.06 5.85
N CYS A 375 -5.81 16.45 4.86
CA CYS A 375 -4.72 17.05 4.09
C CYS A 375 -5.25 18.19 3.21
N ALA A 376 -5.17 19.42 3.70
CA ALA A 376 -5.63 20.60 2.96
C ALA A 376 -4.81 20.85 1.66
N PRO A 377 -3.48 20.68 1.64
CA PRO A 377 -2.71 20.76 0.39
C PRO A 377 -3.13 19.69 -0.64
N CYS A 378 -3.39 18.45 -0.18
CA CYS A 378 -3.87 17.40 -1.06
C CYS A 378 -5.24 17.75 -1.66
N GLN A 379 -6.15 18.29 -0.83
CA GLN A 379 -7.46 18.76 -1.31
C GLN A 379 -7.31 19.83 -2.38
N ALA A 380 -6.46 20.83 -2.12
CA ALA A 380 -6.20 21.91 -3.06
C ALA A 380 -5.64 21.42 -4.40
N ALA A 381 -4.76 20.41 -4.36
CA ALA A 381 -4.11 19.85 -5.53
C ALA A 381 -5.03 18.93 -6.35
N PHE A 382 -5.79 18.06 -5.70
CA PHE A 382 -6.42 16.92 -6.36
C PHE A 382 -7.96 17.01 -6.46
N GLU A 383 -8.66 17.58 -5.48
CA GLU A 383 -10.13 17.49 -5.43
C GLU A 383 -10.83 18.11 -6.66
N GLY A 384 -10.30 19.22 -7.15
CA GLY A 384 -10.84 19.86 -8.36
C GLY A 384 -10.77 18.97 -9.58
N LEU A 385 -9.69 18.17 -9.72
CA LEU A 385 -9.51 17.21 -10.80
C LEU A 385 -10.42 15.99 -10.61
N PHE A 386 -10.59 15.49 -9.38
CA PHE A 386 -11.55 14.43 -9.09
C PHE A 386 -12.95 14.78 -9.57
N TYR A 387 -13.41 15.98 -9.23
CA TYR A 387 -14.74 16.43 -9.61
C TYR A 387 -14.86 16.71 -11.11
N LYS A 388 -13.83 17.32 -11.72
CA LYS A 388 -13.78 17.67 -13.15
C LYS A 388 -13.90 16.43 -14.04
N TYR A 389 -13.20 15.37 -13.66
CA TYR A 389 -13.11 14.13 -14.47
C TYR A 389 -14.03 13.01 -13.95
N GLY A 390 -14.82 13.28 -12.91
CA GLY A 390 -15.83 12.36 -12.42
C GLY A 390 -15.26 11.11 -11.77
N VAL A 391 -14.23 11.23 -10.94
CA VAL A 391 -13.77 10.12 -10.10
C VAL A 391 -14.95 9.57 -9.31
N ASP A 392 -15.12 8.24 -9.31
CA ASP A 392 -16.24 7.58 -8.64
C ASP A 392 -15.93 7.31 -7.17
N LEU A 393 -14.70 6.87 -6.89
CA LEU A 393 -14.27 6.51 -5.54
C LEU A 393 -12.84 6.97 -5.28
N GLY A 394 -12.64 7.75 -4.19
CA GLY A 394 -11.35 8.01 -3.57
C GLY A 394 -11.08 7.05 -2.42
N VAL A 395 -9.90 6.44 -2.38
CA VAL A 395 -9.48 5.46 -1.36
C VAL A 395 -8.23 5.97 -0.65
N PHE A 396 -8.31 6.13 0.66
CA PHE A 396 -7.25 6.73 1.48
C PHE A 396 -7.02 5.97 2.79
N GLY A 397 -5.91 6.26 3.46
CA GLY A 397 -5.51 5.76 4.78
C GLY A 397 -5.11 6.87 5.75
N HIS A 398 -3.90 6.77 6.34
CA HIS A 398 -3.26 7.75 7.24
C HIS A 398 -4.01 7.99 8.56
N VAL A 399 -5.31 7.97 8.57
CA VAL A 399 -6.13 8.01 9.78
C VAL A 399 -6.50 6.57 10.14
N HIS A 400 -5.96 6.06 11.24
CA HIS A 400 -5.96 4.64 11.60
C HIS A 400 -7.34 4.14 12.05
N ASN A 401 -8.32 4.25 11.16
CA ASN A 401 -9.66 3.71 11.36
C ASN A 401 -10.37 3.49 10.01
N SER A 402 -11.60 3.02 10.04
CA SER A 402 -12.40 2.84 8.82
C SER A 402 -13.48 3.89 8.72
N GLN A 403 -13.56 4.59 7.59
CA GLN A 403 -14.55 5.64 7.36
C GLN A 403 -15.12 5.54 5.94
N ARG A 404 -16.38 5.90 5.79
CA ARG A 404 -17.02 6.14 4.50
C ARG A 404 -17.82 7.43 4.55
N PHE A 405 -17.70 8.21 3.50
CA PHE A 405 -18.41 9.46 3.33
C PHE A 405 -19.47 9.31 2.23
N PHE A 406 -20.55 10.06 2.34
CA PHE A 406 -21.40 10.30 1.19
C PHE A 406 -20.58 10.97 0.09
N PRO A 407 -21.00 10.85 -1.19
CA PRO A 407 -20.37 11.63 -2.25
C PRO A 407 -20.31 13.10 -1.87
N VAL A 408 -19.11 13.70 -1.92
CA VAL A 408 -18.86 15.04 -1.38
C VAL A 408 -17.89 15.82 -2.27
N TYR A 409 -18.14 17.10 -2.43
CA TYR A 409 -17.23 18.04 -3.09
C TYR A 409 -17.24 19.37 -2.35
N ASN A 410 -16.05 19.95 -2.13
CA ASN A 410 -15.86 21.21 -1.41
C ASN A 410 -16.63 21.25 -0.08
N GLY A 411 -16.53 20.15 0.70
CA GLY A 411 -17.17 20.01 2.02
C GLY A 411 -18.69 19.87 1.99
N THR A 412 -19.32 19.78 0.82
CA THR A 412 -20.78 19.66 0.69
C THR A 412 -21.15 18.31 0.09
N ALA A 413 -21.99 17.55 0.82
CA ALA A 413 -22.52 16.29 0.32
C ALA A 413 -23.38 16.51 -0.93
N ASP A 414 -23.23 15.61 -1.92
CA ASP A 414 -24.05 15.63 -3.12
C ASP A 414 -25.51 15.26 -2.78
N ALA A 415 -26.44 16.08 -3.24
CA ALA A 415 -27.88 15.87 -2.96
C ALA A 415 -28.44 14.58 -3.60
N ALA A 416 -27.79 14.04 -4.63
CA ALA A 416 -28.14 12.76 -5.24
C ALA A 416 -27.84 11.56 -4.33
N GLY A 417 -27.05 11.76 -3.27
CA GLY A 417 -26.64 10.68 -2.34
C GLY A 417 -25.87 9.59 -3.07
N MET A 418 -26.29 8.35 -2.94
CA MET A 418 -25.62 7.19 -3.55
C MET A 418 -26.18 6.82 -4.93
N THR A 419 -27.10 7.61 -5.47
CA THR A 419 -27.75 7.33 -6.74
C THR A 419 -27.40 8.41 -7.76
N ASP A 420 -26.44 8.09 -8.63
CA ASP A 420 -25.95 8.92 -9.71
C ASP A 420 -25.38 10.29 -9.27
N PRO A 421 -24.58 10.35 -8.18
CA PRO A 421 -23.98 11.61 -7.75
C PRO A 421 -22.94 12.08 -8.76
N LYS A 422 -22.74 13.40 -8.83
CA LYS A 422 -21.64 13.98 -9.59
C LYS A 422 -20.34 14.01 -8.77
N ALA A 423 -20.45 14.18 -7.46
CA ALA A 423 -19.30 14.19 -6.56
C ALA A 423 -18.77 12.77 -6.33
N PRO A 424 -17.46 12.61 -6.08
CA PRO A 424 -16.86 11.33 -5.70
C PRO A 424 -17.35 10.85 -4.33
N MET A 425 -17.48 9.54 -4.16
CA MET A 425 -17.49 8.90 -2.86
C MET A 425 -16.06 8.77 -2.33
N TYR A 426 -15.85 8.91 -1.02
CA TYR A 426 -14.55 8.72 -0.39
C TYR A 426 -14.61 7.69 0.71
N ILE A 427 -13.53 6.91 0.85
CA ILE A 427 -13.30 6.02 1.98
C ILE A 427 -11.92 6.24 2.59
N VAL A 428 -11.83 5.99 3.89
CA VAL A 428 -10.57 5.81 4.61
C VAL A 428 -10.54 4.35 5.07
N ALA A 429 -9.52 3.60 4.68
CA ALA A 429 -9.33 2.20 5.02
C ALA A 429 -8.02 2.01 5.82
N GLY A 430 -7.74 2.96 6.73
CA GLY A 430 -6.51 3.03 7.52
C GLY A 430 -6.52 2.18 8.80
N GLY A 431 -7.56 1.40 9.02
CA GLY A 431 -7.69 0.58 10.22
C GLY A 431 -7.02 -0.79 10.13
N ALA A 432 -6.04 -1.02 9.25
CA ALA A 432 -5.55 -2.37 8.96
C ALA A 432 -4.65 -2.95 10.05
N GLY A 433 -3.99 -2.12 10.91
CA GLY A 433 -3.41 -2.69 12.11
C GLY A 433 -1.94 -2.41 12.41
N ASN A 434 -1.50 -1.19 12.29
CA ASN A 434 -0.13 -0.79 12.61
C ASN A 434 0.15 -0.66 14.12
N ILE A 435 1.41 -0.39 14.48
CA ILE A 435 1.90 -0.27 15.87
C ILE A 435 1.30 0.93 16.60
N GLU A 436 0.95 1.98 15.89
CA GLU A 436 0.37 3.18 16.50
C GLU A 436 -1.05 2.94 17.02
N GLY A 437 -1.71 1.87 16.57
CA GLY A 437 -3.06 1.51 16.99
C GLY A 437 -4.14 2.24 16.19
N LEU A 438 -5.35 2.26 16.72
CA LEU A 438 -6.52 2.83 16.04
C LEU A 438 -6.81 4.24 16.54
N SER A 439 -6.92 5.17 15.61
CA SER A 439 -7.33 6.56 15.88
C SER A 439 -8.78 6.65 16.26
N ASP A 440 -9.10 7.50 17.24
CA ASP A 440 -10.48 7.79 17.62
C ASP A 440 -11.30 8.34 16.46
N VAL A 441 -12.56 7.93 16.37
CA VAL A 441 -13.46 8.45 15.34
C VAL A 441 -13.67 9.97 15.46
N GLY A 442 -13.69 10.50 16.69
CA GLY A 442 -13.87 11.93 16.95
C GLY A 442 -15.20 12.51 16.40
N SER A 443 -15.17 13.79 16.04
CA SER A 443 -16.34 14.48 15.52
C SER A 443 -16.62 14.07 14.07
N LYS A 444 -17.90 13.86 13.74
CA LYS A 444 -18.34 13.43 12.41
C LYS A 444 -18.91 14.61 11.63
N PRO A 445 -18.27 15.07 10.54
CA PRO A 445 -18.88 16.01 9.60
C PRO A 445 -20.21 15.47 9.05
N SER A 446 -21.10 16.37 8.58
CA SER A 446 -22.45 16.00 8.11
C SER A 446 -22.46 15.05 6.90
N TYR A 447 -21.39 15.00 6.16
CA TYR A 447 -21.21 14.07 5.03
C TYR A 447 -20.64 12.69 5.45
N THR A 448 -20.42 12.42 6.75
CA THR A 448 -19.98 11.12 7.23
C THR A 448 -21.12 10.11 7.19
N ALA A 449 -20.93 9.00 6.50
CA ALA A 449 -21.90 7.91 6.42
C ALA A 449 -21.56 6.75 7.39
N PHE A 450 -20.29 6.46 7.58
CA PHE A 450 -19.81 5.39 8.46
C PHE A 450 -18.45 5.77 9.05
N ALA A 451 -18.18 5.35 10.30
CA ALA A 451 -16.86 5.42 10.93
C ALA A 451 -16.75 4.39 12.06
N TYR A 452 -15.60 3.69 12.11
CA TYR A 452 -15.35 2.58 13.02
C TYR A 452 -13.88 2.53 13.45
N ALA A 453 -13.65 2.39 14.76
CA ALA A 453 -12.33 2.33 15.38
C ALA A 453 -12.26 1.35 16.57
N ASN A 454 -13.10 0.32 16.61
CA ASN A 454 -13.11 -0.59 17.76
C ASN A 454 -12.22 -1.83 17.59
N ASP A 455 -11.83 -2.15 16.36
CA ASP A 455 -10.96 -3.28 16.01
C ASP A 455 -10.33 -3.02 14.64
N PHE A 456 -9.29 -3.76 14.30
CA PHE A 456 -8.71 -3.70 12.97
C PHE A 456 -9.73 -4.08 11.89
N SER A 457 -9.62 -3.43 10.77
CA SER A 457 -10.60 -3.53 9.70
C SER A 457 -10.00 -3.17 8.34
N TYR A 458 -10.63 -3.62 7.27
CA TYR A 458 -10.22 -3.36 5.90
C TYR A 458 -11.45 -3.18 5.01
N ALA A 459 -11.25 -2.64 3.82
CA ALA A 459 -12.31 -2.45 2.84
C ALA A 459 -12.21 -3.45 1.69
N THR A 460 -13.37 -3.92 1.21
CA THR A 460 -13.51 -4.66 -0.05
C THR A 460 -14.34 -3.83 -1.01
N ILE A 461 -13.82 -3.59 -2.20
CA ILE A 461 -14.47 -2.88 -3.29
C ILE A 461 -14.93 -3.92 -4.30
N ARG A 462 -16.24 -3.96 -4.58
CA ARG A 462 -16.87 -4.93 -5.47
C ARG A 462 -17.41 -4.23 -6.71
N PHE A 463 -16.89 -4.58 -7.85
CA PHE A 463 -17.37 -4.17 -9.15
C PHE A 463 -18.46 -5.17 -9.57
N LEU A 464 -19.72 -4.84 -9.31
CA LEU A 464 -20.85 -5.75 -9.52
C LEU A 464 -21.26 -5.79 -10.98
N ASP A 465 -21.31 -4.64 -11.61
CA ASP A 465 -21.56 -4.43 -13.04
C ASP A 465 -21.12 -3.01 -13.44
N GLU A 466 -21.43 -2.60 -14.66
CA GLU A 466 -21.07 -1.30 -15.23
C GLU A 466 -21.68 -0.10 -14.49
N GLN A 467 -22.76 -0.30 -13.72
CA GLN A 467 -23.51 0.76 -13.04
C GLN A 467 -23.53 0.62 -11.52
N ASN A 468 -23.05 -0.49 -10.97
CA ASN A 468 -23.12 -0.78 -9.56
C ASN A 468 -21.75 -1.13 -8.98
N LEU A 469 -21.24 -0.27 -8.09
CA LEU A 469 -20.07 -0.46 -7.26
C LEU A 469 -20.51 -0.63 -5.81
N GLN A 470 -19.95 -1.59 -5.09
CA GLN A 470 -20.23 -1.78 -3.66
C GLN A 470 -18.92 -1.68 -2.86
N VAL A 471 -18.99 -1.00 -1.72
CA VAL A 471 -17.90 -0.94 -0.74
C VAL A 471 -18.39 -1.56 0.56
N ASP A 472 -17.64 -2.56 1.02
CA ASP A 472 -17.88 -3.26 2.27
C ASP A 472 -16.69 -3.06 3.20
N PHE A 473 -16.94 -2.80 4.48
CA PHE A 473 -15.91 -2.84 5.52
C PHE A 473 -16.06 -4.09 6.37
N TYR A 474 -14.95 -4.75 6.64
CA TYR A 474 -14.92 -5.97 7.43
C TYR A 474 -14.01 -5.82 8.65
N GLN A 475 -14.45 -6.36 9.78
CA GLN A 475 -13.62 -6.55 10.96
C GLN A 475 -12.59 -7.65 10.70
N SER A 476 -11.32 -7.35 10.92
CA SER A 476 -10.23 -8.28 10.60
C SER A 476 -10.25 -9.53 11.48
N SER A 477 -10.51 -9.39 12.78
CA SER A 477 -10.47 -10.50 13.74
C SER A 477 -11.57 -11.55 13.50
N THR A 478 -12.78 -11.11 13.11
CA THR A 478 -13.96 -11.99 12.99
C THR A 478 -14.41 -12.24 11.56
N GLY A 479 -14.06 -11.34 10.62
CA GLY A 479 -14.64 -11.31 9.28
C GLY A 479 -16.07 -10.77 9.22
N ASN A 480 -16.57 -10.18 10.32
CA ASN A 480 -17.90 -9.60 10.33
C ASN A 480 -17.98 -8.38 9.44
N LEU A 481 -19.09 -8.25 8.72
CA LEU A 481 -19.43 -7.06 7.96
C LEU A 481 -19.76 -5.92 8.92
N LEU A 482 -19.06 -4.79 8.79
CA LEU A 482 -19.23 -3.59 9.60
C LEU A 482 -20.10 -2.54 8.92
N ASP A 483 -19.90 -2.37 7.63
CA ASP A 483 -20.65 -1.44 6.77
C ASP A 483 -20.71 -1.98 5.35
N SER A 484 -21.79 -1.68 4.65
CA SER A 484 -21.96 -2.00 3.24
C SER A 484 -22.71 -0.88 2.54
N SER A 485 -22.19 -0.43 1.42
CA SER A 485 -22.81 0.65 0.65
C SER A 485 -22.66 0.41 -0.84
N LYS A 486 -23.75 0.67 -1.57
CA LYS A 486 -23.79 0.56 -3.02
C LYS A 486 -23.87 1.94 -3.64
N LEU A 487 -22.94 2.22 -4.55
CA LEU A 487 -22.95 3.38 -5.41
C LEU A 487 -23.53 2.98 -6.77
N PHE A 488 -24.57 3.67 -7.19
CA PHE A 488 -25.12 3.55 -8.54
C PHE A 488 -24.68 4.73 -9.39
N LYS A 489 -24.20 4.45 -10.61
CA LYS A 489 -23.87 5.45 -11.64
C LYS A 489 -24.50 5.04 -12.97
N SER A 490 -25.29 5.94 -13.58
CA SER A 490 -25.81 5.74 -14.93
C SER A 490 -24.71 5.83 -15.99
N HIS A 491 -23.64 6.56 -15.70
CA HIS A 491 -22.58 6.99 -16.62
C HIS A 491 -23.07 7.85 -17.79
N ASP A 492 -24.27 8.42 -17.66
CA ASP A 492 -24.84 9.36 -18.64
C ASP A 492 -24.30 10.80 -18.49
N GLN A 493 -23.60 11.08 -17.38
CA GLN A 493 -22.99 12.39 -17.14
C GLN A 493 -21.77 12.57 -18.02
N GLN A 494 -21.74 13.67 -18.78
CA GLN A 494 -20.57 14.03 -19.54
C GLN A 494 -19.54 14.73 -18.65
N PHE A 495 -18.40 14.12 -18.49
CA PHE A 495 -17.19 14.74 -17.96
C PHE A 495 -16.36 15.29 -19.12
N LEU A 496 -15.49 16.27 -18.88
CA LEU A 496 -14.93 17.17 -19.90
C LEU A 496 -14.16 16.53 -21.06
N VAL A 497 -13.92 15.24 -21.06
CA VAL A 497 -13.00 14.60 -22.03
C VAL A 497 -13.50 13.27 -22.58
N GLN A 498 -14.72 12.94 -22.32
CA GLN A 498 -15.27 11.63 -22.73
C GLN A 498 -16.19 11.73 -23.91
#